data_b7bf60920db032248ab86ed5c24ec577
#
_entry.id   b7bf60920db032248ab86ed5c24ec577
#
_cell.length_a   1.000
_cell.length_b   1.000
_cell.length_c   1.000
_cell.angle_alpha   90.00
_cell.angle_beta   90.00
_cell.angle_gamma   90.00
#
_symmetry.space_group_name_H-M   'P 1'
#
loop_
_entity.id
_entity.type
_entity.pdbx_description
1 polymer ?
#
loop_
_entity_poly.entity_id
_entity_poly.type
_entity_poly.pdbx_seq_one_letter_code
_entity_poly.pdbx_strand_id
1 'polypeptide(L)'
;MFCVKCGTKLDDGAKFCPNCGAAQAPSAPASAPAAAPVQPTVGPAQPHRSSTSRQQPVYEAPVRQAVYTEPAPAAPPKKKKKHVGLVIFLIIILAIAAGAFLMKDKIASYALRSFAPAEKYYQHVEKQSISELSANASEAYDTWVLANKDADNMTSEGGMEIKLGSAGRDLLMGVVGPTLQQLNPEEDLAWLQSLSIEGGRITQGDLTSMQLRLTLNGTKLITLDLSADPANDKAYLAIPELKADYLEMPLSQLISMGGGSGIMQFVGMAGSLLSADNKQMAESLRSMPDKATVAKLIDKYLNLILDCAEEVEKDTEDLTAGGITMEVTALELTADGPTLAKALENVYTEMKKDNDIKAIVVNTSNARGEDGNAAYEEFLKDLDEKLGDLDRVRQGDGFEMTVYTDASGEVVGREVHAADFTYVLKFPEQGDKFGLELLLGEDTEGLHLTGKGTRSGDKLTGELDMESNGSYLGILALDGLDKEQMKKGVFTGAIEIRPSDAMLDTDSATASSLLRNLVLRIEMDTARNKGSVSFNIISDGNLLLSLGSRAESKSGGRVSPASGTDMEAWSADLSSTDFLNTLVDSLKSAGVPEAYTSMLPTGE
;
A
#
# COMPACT_ATOMS: atom_id res chain seq x y z
N MET A 1 -3.52 -11.37 -24.04
CA MET A 1 -3.80 -9.91 -24.02
C MET A 1 -4.31 -9.46 -22.67
N PHE A 2 -4.31 -8.15 -22.37
CA PHE A 2 -4.80 -7.63 -21.08
C PHE A 2 -6.11 -6.85 -21.26
N CYS A 3 -6.98 -6.89 -20.26
CA CYS A 3 -8.23 -6.14 -20.28
C CYS A 3 -7.95 -4.63 -20.18
N VAL A 4 -8.42 -3.87 -21.16
CA VAL A 4 -8.24 -2.40 -21.22
C VAL A 4 -8.93 -1.63 -20.10
N LYS A 5 -9.85 -2.27 -19.35
CA LYS A 5 -10.59 -1.62 -18.27
C LYS A 5 -10.04 -1.92 -16.87
N CYS A 6 -9.49 -3.11 -16.63
CA CYS A 6 -9.06 -3.53 -15.29
C CYS A 6 -7.67 -4.18 -15.24
N GLY A 7 -6.94 -4.23 -16.36
CA GLY A 7 -5.58 -4.78 -16.43
C GLY A 7 -5.45 -6.31 -16.24
N THR A 8 -6.55 -7.04 -16.09
CA THR A 8 -6.52 -8.50 -15.91
C THR A 8 -6.01 -9.19 -17.18
N LYS A 9 -5.08 -10.10 -17.05
CA LYS A 9 -4.58 -10.92 -18.16
C LYS A 9 -5.71 -11.80 -18.71
N LEU A 10 -5.90 -11.79 -20.01
CA LEU A 10 -6.95 -12.50 -20.71
C LEU A 10 -6.33 -13.51 -21.68
N ASP A 11 -7.00 -14.63 -21.88
CA ASP A 11 -6.66 -15.57 -22.94
C ASP A 11 -6.85 -14.93 -24.31
N ASP A 12 -6.04 -15.34 -25.29
CA ASP A 12 -6.11 -14.80 -26.63
C ASP A 12 -7.46 -15.13 -27.28
N GLY A 13 -8.17 -14.09 -27.71
CA GLY A 13 -9.52 -14.20 -28.30
C GLY A 13 -10.67 -14.08 -27.29
N ALA A 14 -10.44 -13.78 -26.03
CA ALA A 14 -11.51 -13.54 -25.06
C ALA A 14 -12.36 -12.32 -25.45
N LYS A 15 -13.67 -12.52 -25.61
CA LYS A 15 -14.63 -11.46 -25.98
C LYS A 15 -15.04 -10.59 -24.79
N PHE A 16 -14.94 -11.11 -23.58
CA PHE A 16 -15.30 -10.41 -22.34
C PHE A 16 -14.26 -10.70 -21.25
N CYS A 17 -14.01 -9.74 -20.40
CA CYS A 17 -13.13 -9.92 -19.25
C CYS A 17 -13.86 -10.70 -18.14
N PRO A 18 -13.35 -11.83 -17.66
CA PRO A 18 -14.01 -12.61 -16.62
C PRO A 18 -13.99 -11.92 -15.24
N ASN A 19 -13.14 -10.92 -15.06
CA ASN A 19 -13.00 -10.21 -13.79
C ASN A 19 -13.91 -8.97 -13.67
N CYS A 20 -14.12 -8.23 -14.78
CA CYS A 20 -14.91 -6.98 -14.75
C CYS A 20 -16.06 -6.92 -15.76
N GLY A 21 -16.30 -8.00 -16.53
CA GLY A 21 -17.38 -8.09 -17.51
C GLY A 21 -17.23 -7.20 -18.76
N ALA A 22 -16.12 -6.43 -18.89
CA ALA A 22 -15.95 -5.52 -20.02
C ALA A 22 -15.74 -6.28 -21.34
N ALA A 23 -16.45 -5.88 -22.38
CA ALA A 23 -16.26 -6.40 -23.73
C ALA A 23 -14.88 -5.95 -24.27
N GLN A 24 -14.17 -6.85 -24.93
CA GLN A 24 -12.88 -6.58 -25.56
C GLN A 24 -13.09 -6.43 -27.08
N ALA A 25 -12.51 -5.38 -27.65
CA ALA A 25 -12.53 -5.21 -29.10
C ALA A 25 -11.70 -6.32 -29.78
N PRO A 26 -12.17 -6.89 -30.91
CA PRO A 26 -11.36 -7.86 -31.65
C PRO A 26 -10.09 -7.18 -32.17
N SER A 27 -8.93 -7.74 -31.86
CA SER A 27 -7.65 -7.30 -32.42
C SER A 27 -7.67 -7.44 -33.93
N ALA A 28 -7.49 -6.34 -34.65
CA ALA A 28 -7.34 -6.36 -36.10
C ALA A 28 -6.07 -7.15 -36.47
N PRO A 29 -6.11 -8.02 -37.48
CA PRO A 29 -4.92 -8.75 -37.93
C PRO A 29 -3.89 -7.77 -38.48
N ALA A 30 -2.63 -7.97 -38.10
CA ALA A 30 -1.49 -7.21 -38.58
C ALA A 30 -1.40 -7.19 -40.10
N SER A 31 -1.28 -5.99 -40.66
CA SER A 31 -1.17 -5.75 -42.12
C SER A 31 0.16 -6.29 -42.65
N ALA A 32 0.11 -7.16 -43.62
CA ALA A 32 1.21 -7.55 -44.47
C ALA A 32 1.50 -6.45 -45.54
N PRO A 33 2.75 -6.35 -46.06
CA PRO A 33 3.16 -5.19 -46.85
C PRO A 33 2.57 -5.18 -48.26
N ALA A 34 2.38 -3.96 -48.77
CA ALA A 34 1.77 -3.60 -50.05
C ALA A 34 2.49 -4.16 -51.28
N ALA A 35 1.74 -4.74 -52.20
CA ALA A 35 2.09 -4.92 -53.62
C ALA A 35 1.09 -4.22 -54.52
N ALA A 36 1.59 -3.62 -55.60
CA ALA A 36 1.03 -2.63 -56.49
C ALA A 36 -0.16 -3.11 -57.36
N PRO A 37 -0.85 -2.20 -58.08
CA PRO A 37 -2.22 -2.33 -58.53
C PRO A 37 -2.36 -2.98 -59.91
N VAL A 38 -3.43 -3.78 -60.11
CA VAL A 38 -3.90 -4.15 -61.43
C VAL A 38 -5.42 -3.89 -61.53
N GLN A 39 -5.81 -3.24 -62.62
CA GLN A 39 -7.16 -2.80 -63.00
C GLN A 39 -8.08 -3.90 -63.53
N PRO A 40 -9.36 -3.64 -63.81
CA PRO A 40 -10.47 -4.52 -63.61
C PRO A 40 -10.95 -5.25 -64.90
N THR A 41 -11.61 -6.37 -64.76
CA THR A 41 -12.45 -6.96 -65.81
C THR A 41 -13.88 -7.24 -65.35
N VAL A 42 -14.79 -6.91 -66.24
CA VAL A 42 -16.25 -6.81 -66.12
C VAL A 42 -16.94 -8.16 -66.40
N GLY A 43 -18.00 -8.45 -65.63
CA GLY A 43 -19.28 -9.12 -65.92
C GLY A 43 -19.32 -10.65 -66.20
N PRO A 44 -20.50 -11.26 -66.30
CA PRO A 44 -21.88 -10.75 -66.26
C PRO A 44 -22.87 -11.51 -65.33
N ALA A 45 -24.10 -11.01 -65.38
CA ALA A 45 -25.28 -11.19 -64.58
C ALA A 45 -26.05 -12.54 -64.64
N GLN A 46 -26.79 -12.77 -63.52
CA GLN A 46 -28.17 -13.28 -63.35
C GLN A 46 -28.49 -14.79 -63.60
N PRO A 47 -29.62 -15.37 -63.10
CA PRO A 47 -30.87 -14.76 -62.63
C PRO A 47 -31.53 -15.38 -61.34
N HIS A 48 -32.56 -14.69 -60.87
CA HIS A 48 -33.61 -15.01 -59.92
C HIS A 48 -34.20 -16.44 -59.91
N ARG A 49 -34.64 -16.88 -58.71
CA ARG A 49 -35.90 -17.62 -58.53
C ARG A 49 -36.56 -17.38 -57.19
N SER A 50 -37.75 -16.81 -57.23
CA SER A 50 -38.79 -16.75 -56.22
C SER A 50 -39.46 -18.15 -56.00
N SER A 51 -39.89 -18.43 -54.77
CA SER A 51 -41.12 -19.19 -54.50
C SER A 51 -41.51 -19.05 -52.99
N THR A 52 -42.54 -18.31 -52.75
CA THR A 52 -43.91 -18.73 -52.30
C THR A 52 -44.03 -19.22 -50.85
N SER A 53 -44.72 -18.41 -50.15
CA SER A 53 -45.60 -18.56 -49.01
C SER A 53 -46.26 -19.92 -48.82
N ARG A 54 -46.26 -20.43 -47.59
CA ARG A 54 -47.39 -21.27 -47.07
C ARG A 54 -47.62 -20.94 -45.61
N GLN A 55 -48.74 -20.29 -45.33
CA GLN A 55 -49.37 -20.21 -44.02
C GLN A 55 -49.89 -21.59 -43.61
N GLN A 56 -49.73 -21.96 -42.36
CA GLN A 56 -50.55 -22.92 -41.64
C GLN A 56 -50.80 -22.50 -40.21
N PRO A 57 -51.88 -23.01 -39.58
CA PRO A 57 -52.69 -22.23 -38.67
C PRO A 57 -52.29 -22.32 -37.20
N VAL A 58 -52.70 -21.28 -36.47
CA VAL A 58 -52.63 -21.11 -35.04
C VAL A 58 -53.42 -22.21 -34.32
N TYR A 59 -52.72 -22.96 -33.43
CA TYR A 59 -53.36 -23.73 -32.36
C TYR A 59 -53.01 -23.02 -31.02
N GLU A 60 -54.01 -22.45 -30.41
CA GLU A 60 -53.96 -22.03 -29.02
C GLU A 60 -53.85 -23.25 -28.10
N ALA A 61 -52.80 -23.36 -27.33
CA ALA A 61 -52.66 -24.29 -26.22
C ALA A 61 -52.70 -23.51 -24.87
N PRO A 62 -53.35 -24.09 -23.85
CA PRO A 62 -53.70 -23.34 -22.63
C PRO A 62 -52.48 -22.94 -21.81
N VAL A 63 -52.53 -21.70 -21.31
CA VAL A 63 -51.59 -21.10 -20.38
C VAL A 63 -51.54 -21.95 -19.10
N ARG A 64 -50.45 -22.72 -18.94
CA ARG A 64 -50.04 -23.25 -17.64
C ARG A 64 -49.31 -22.12 -16.88
N GLN A 65 -49.89 -21.67 -15.78
CA GLN A 65 -49.22 -20.84 -14.82
C GLN A 65 -47.95 -21.55 -14.38
N ALA A 66 -46.79 -21.02 -14.78
CA ALA A 66 -45.51 -21.41 -14.22
C ALA A 66 -45.44 -20.93 -12.77
N VAL A 67 -45.45 -21.88 -11.86
CA VAL A 67 -45.08 -21.63 -10.46
C VAL A 67 -43.61 -21.19 -10.47
N TYR A 68 -43.38 -19.94 -10.13
CA TYR A 68 -42.05 -19.43 -9.90
C TYR A 68 -41.49 -20.12 -8.64
N THR A 69 -40.67 -21.15 -8.83
CA THR A 69 -39.76 -21.64 -7.81
C THR A 69 -38.57 -20.69 -7.80
N GLU A 70 -38.45 -19.94 -6.74
CA GLU A 70 -37.30 -19.12 -6.42
C GLU A 70 -36.02 -19.99 -6.53
N PRO A 71 -35.02 -19.62 -7.36
CA PRO A 71 -33.78 -20.39 -7.40
C PRO A 71 -33.10 -20.27 -6.05
N ALA A 72 -32.74 -21.42 -5.47
CA ALA A 72 -31.96 -21.50 -4.26
C ALA A 72 -30.74 -20.57 -4.38
N PRO A 73 -30.38 -19.82 -3.32
CA PRO A 73 -29.23 -18.93 -3.36
C PRO A 73 -27.99 -19.74 -3.76
N ALA A 74 -27.33 -19.30 -4.82
CA ALA A 74 -26.08 -19.88 -5.29
C ALA A 74 -25.08 -19.85 -4.13
N ALA A 75 -24.50 -21.01 -3.82
CA ALA A 75 -23.45 -21.11 -2.82
C ALA A 75 -22.37 -20.07 -3.15
N PRO A 76 -21.88 -19.31 -2.16
CA PRO A 76 -20.86 -18.29 -2.38
C PRO A 76 -19.63 -18.95 -3.01
N PRO A 77 -18.99 -18.31 -4.01
CA PRO A 77 -17.80 -18.84 -4.65
C PRO A 77 -16.74 -19.05 -3.57
N LYS A 78 -16.21 -20.28 -3.47
CA LYS A 78 -15.09 -20.60 -2.57
C LYS A 78 -13.94 -19.64 -2.93
N LYS A 79 -13.71 -18.64 -2.08
CA LYS A 79 -12.54 -17.76 -2.18
C LYS A 79 -11.31 -18.64 -2.07
N LYS A 80 -10.49 -18.70 -3.13
CA LYS A 80 -9.15 -19.29 -3.05
C LYS A 80 -8.42 -18.52 -1.94
N LYS A 81 -8.19 -19.18 -0.81
CA LYS A 81 -7.46 -18.64 0.32
C LYS A 81 -6.03 -18.36 -0.17
N LYS A 82 -5.67 -17.11 -0.31
CA LYS A 82 -4.28 -16.70 -0.56
C LYS A 82 -3.54 -16.90 0.76
N HIS A 83 -2.40 -17.58 0.72
CA HIS A 83 -1.51 -17.84 1.86
C HIS A 83 -0.85 -16.52 2.32
N VAL A 84 -1.63 -15.63 2.91
CA VAL A 84 -1.23 -14.28 3.30
C VAL A 84 -0.10 -14.33 4.34
N GLY A 85 -0.10 -15.34 5.23
CA GLY A 85 0.94 -15.48 6.25
C GLY A 85 2.32 -15.83 5.68
N LEU A 86 2.38 -16.76 4.72
CA LEU A 86 3.65 -17.13 4.07
C LEU A 86 4.15 -16.00 3.16
N VAL A 87 3.23 -15.31 2.48
CA VAL A 87 3.57 -14.14 1.65
C VAL A 87 4.05 -12.98 2.52
N ILE A 88 3.45 -12.74 3.70
CA ILE A 88 3.95 -11.73 4.65
C ILE A 88 5.33 -12.13 5.18
N PHE A 89 5.55 -13.39 5.51
CA PHE A 89 6.85 -13.90 5.95
C PHE A 89 7.91 -13.79 4.84
N LEU A 90 7.58 -14.12 3.60
CA LEU A 90 8.47 -13.94 2.45
C LEU A 90 8.67 -12.47 2.06
N ILE A 91 7.65 -11.61 2.20
CA ILE A 91 7.79 -10.16 2.02
C ILE A 91 8.65 -9.55 3.14
N ILE A 92 8.52 -10.04 4.36
CA ILE A 92 9.42 -9.66 5.46
C ILE A 92 10.85 -10.10 5.12
N ILE A 93 11.08 -11.32 4.66
CA ILE A 93 12.41 -11.78 4.23
C ILE A 93 12.94 -10.96 3.05
N LEU A 94 12.14 -10.63 2.05
CA LEU A 94 12.55 -9.81 0.90
C LEU A 94 12.74 -8.32 1.25
N ALA A 95 11.87 -7.73 2.07
CA ALA A 95 12.07 -6.37 2.59
C ALA A 95 13.30 -6.30 3.51
N ILE A 96 13.58 -7.39 4.19
CA ILE A 96 14.74 -7.61 5.03
C ILE A 96 16.02 -7.75 4.20
N ALA A 97 16.04 -8.46 3.10
CA ALA A 97 17.20 -8.52 2.20
C ALA A 97 17.54 -7.13 1.64
N ALA A 98 16.56 -6.29 1.36
CA ALA A 98 16.76 -4.89 0.98
C ALA A 98 17.21 -3.98 2.14
N GLY A 99 16.84 -4.28 3.38
CA GLY A 99 17.21 -3.50 4.58
C GLY A 99 18.54 -3.88 5.24
N ALA A 100 19.10 -5.04 4.88
CA ALA A 100 20.35 -5.59 5.49
C ALA A 100 21.63 -4.79 5.19
N PHE A 101 21.49 -3.72 4.44
CA PHE A 101 22.58 -3.04 3.78
C PHE A 101 23.46 -2.14 4.66
N LEU A 102 23.13 -1.86 5.91
CA LEU A 102 23.67 -0.62 6.50
C LEU A 102 24.17 -0.72 7.96
N MET A 103 25.16 -1.57 8.36
CA MET A 103 25.65 -1.55 9.76
C MET A 103 27.12 -1.95 10.05
N LYS A 104 27.68 -1.43 11.17
CA LYS A 104 29.10 -1.40 11.51
C LYS A 104 29.49 -2.12 12.80
N ASP A 105 30.49 -3.04 12.70
CA ASP A 105 31.36 -3.40 13.82
C ASP A 105 32.78 -3.82 13.35
N LYS A 106 33.81 -3.14 13.85
CA LYS A 106 35.00 -2.84 13.05
C LYS A 106 36.31 -3.59 13.34
N ILE A 107 36.48 -4.35 14.43
CA ILE A 107 37.84 -4.82 14.80
C ILE A 107 38.10 -6.31 14.51
N ALA A 108 37.10 -7.18 14.69
CA ALA A 108 37.25 -8.60 14.39
C ALA A 108 37.30 -8.87 12.88
N SER A 109 36.54 -8.08 12.11
CA SER A 109 36.43 -8.17 10.67
C SER A 109 37.77 -7.96 9.94
N TYR A 110 38.61 -7.02 10.40
CA TYR A 110 39.89 -6.74 9.74
C TYR A 110 40.85 -7.93 9.79
N ALA A 111 40.97 -8.63 10.92
CA ALA A 111 41.82 -9.78 11.05
C ALA A 111 41.32 -10.99 10.21
N LEU A 112 40.01 -11.19 10.18
CA LEU A 112 39.38 -12.23 9.38
C LEU A 112 39.47 -11.93 7.88
N ARG A 113 39.24 -10.68 7.48
CA ARG A 113 39.41 -10.23 6.09
C ARG A 113 40.82 -10.54 5.56
N SER A 114 41.85 -10.27 6.37
CA SER A 114 43.24 -10.36 5.92
C SER A 114 43.82 -11.78 5.95
N PHE A 115 43.38 -12.63 6.90
CA PHE A 115 44.08 -13.89 7.21
C PHE A 115 43.18 -15.13 7.17
N ALA A 116 41.84 -15.00 7.14
CA ALA A 116 40.96 -16.16 7.10
C ALA A 116 40.72 -16.66 5.67
N PRO A 117 40.41 -17.97 5.51
CA PRO A 117 39.85 -18.49 4.27
C PRO A 117 38.57 -17.75 3.87
N ALA A 118 38.26 -17.71 2.58
CA ALA A 118 37.11 -16.96 2.03
C ALA A 118 35.79 -17.35 2.71
N GLU A 119 35.52 -18.67 2.88
CA GLU A 119 34.30 -19.17 3.47
C GLU A 119 34.13 -18.72 4.94
N LYS A 120 35.24 -18.69 5.71
CA LYS A 120 35.19 -18.23 7.12
C LYS A 120 34.96 -16.74 7.24
N TYR A 121 35.53 -15.95 6.35
CA TYR A 121 35.29 -14.53 6.31
C TYR A 121 33.87 -14.23 5.85
N TYR A 122 33.40 -14.91 4.81
CA TYR A 122 32.00 -14.82 4.33
C TYR A 122 31.00 -15.19 5.45
N GLN A 123 31.17 -16.35 6.10
CA GLN A 123 30.30 -16.73 7.21
C GLN A 123 30.31 -15.73 8.36
N HIS A 124 31.45 -15.09 8.65
CA HIS A 124 31.52 -14.04 9.67
C HIS A 124 30.72 -12.81 9.27
N VAL A 125 30.92 -12.31 8.06
CA VAL A 125 30.21 -11.15 7.50
C VAL A 125 28.71 -11.41 7.47
N GLU A 126 28.30 -12.56 6.95
CA GLU A 126 26.88 -12.90 6.83
C GLU A 126 26.21 -13.13 8.19
N LYS A 127 26.85 -13.78 9.14
CA LYS A 127 26.32 -13.94 10.50
C LYS A 127 26.12 -12.60 11.22
N GLN A 128 27.05 -11.68 11.00
CA GLN A 128 26.90 -10.31 11.52
C GLN A 128 25.73 -9.61 10.83
N SER A 129 25.64 -9.64 9.50
CA SER A 129 24.54 -9.07 8.72
C SER A 129 23.19 -9.65 9.13
N ILE A 130 23.08 -10.97 9.32
CA ILE A 130 21.85 -11.67 9.77
C ILE A 130 21.45 -11.20 11.17
N SER A 131 22.42 -11.12 12.10
CA SER A 131 22.13 -10.66 13.48
C SER A 131 21.59 -9.23 13.52
N GLU A 132 22.21 -8.34 12.77
CA GLU A 132 21.77 -6.94 12.67
C GLU A 132 20.42 -6.82 12.00
N LEU A 133 20.22 -7.61 10.95
CA LEU A 133 18.97 -7.69 10.24
C LEU A 133 17.83 -8.17 11.14
N SER A 134 18.05 -9.25 11.90
CA SER A 134 17.04 -9.78 12.81
C SER A 134 16.68 -8.76 13.89
N ALA A 135 17.66 -8.01 14.39
CA ALA A 135 17.45 -6.94 15.35
C ALA A 135 16.60 -5.80 14.75
N ASN A 136 16.97 -5.32 13.57
CA ASN A 136 16.26 -4.21 12.92
C ASN A 136 14.85 -4.59 12.46
N ALA A 137 14.70 -5.76 11.86
CA ALA A 137 13.41 -6.26 11.45
C ALA A 137 12.46 -6.47 12.65
N SER A 138 13.00 -6.91 13.79
CA SER A 138 12.21 -7.04 15.01
C SER A 138 11.79 -5.69 15.58
N GLU A 139 12.62 -4.64 15.46
CA GLU A 139 12.24 -3.27 15.84
C GLU A 139 11.20 -2.69 14.87
N ALA A 140 11.36 -2.90 13.57
CA ALA A 140 10.36 -2.51 12.58
C ALA A 140 9.01 -3.22 12.81
N TYR A 141 9.05 -4.52 13.12
CA TYR A 141 7.88 -5.29 13.48
C TYR A 141 7.19 -4.77 14.75
N ASP A 142 7.96 -4.42 15.80
CA ASP A 142 7.44 -3.79 17.01
C ASP A 142 6.79 -2.43 16.70
N THR A 143 7.41 -1.66 15.80
CA THR A 143 6.93 -0.33 15.41
C THR A 143 5.62 -0.39 14.63
N TRP A 144 5.50 -1.31 13.66
CA TRP A 144 4.37 -1.31 12.72
C TRP A 144 3.27 -2.33 13.05
N VAL A 145 3.62 -3.44 13.70
CA VAL A 145 2.67 -4.52 14.01
C VAL A 145 2.25 -4.46 15.47
N LEU A 146 3.20 -4.49 16.40
CA LEU A 146 2.89 -4.59 17.82
C LEU A 146 2.48 -3.26 18.47
N ALA A 147 2.67 -2.13 17.79
CA ALA A 147 2.25 -0.82 18.30
C ALA A 147 0.76 -0.76 18.66
N ASN A 148 -0.06 -1.48 17.92
CA ASN A 148 -1.52 -1.51 18.07
C ASN A 148 -2.06 -2.75 18.80
N LYS A 149 -1.22 -3.53 19.47
CA LYS A 149 -1.66 -4.76 20.18
C LYS A 149 -2.69 -4.52 21.29
N ASP A 150 -2.76 -3.30 21.80
CA ASP A 150 -3.72 -2.86 22.82
C ASP A 150 -4.84 -2.01 22.22
N ALA A 151 -5.20 -2.24 20.94
CA ALA A 151 -6.22 -1.47 20.22
C ALA A 151 -7.59 -1.45 20.92
N ASP A 152 -7.87 -2.43 21.79
CA ASP A 152 -9.05 -2.47 22.66
C ASP A 152 -8.94 -1.63 23.94
N ASN A 153 -7.77 -1.04 24.21
CA ASN A 153 -7.55 -0.13 25.35
C ASN A 153 -6.54 0.97 24.95
N MET A 154 -6.99 1.87 24.09
CA MET A 154 -6.12 2.85 23.46
C MET A 154 -6.83 4.19 23.26
N THR A 155 -6.08 5.26 23.36
CA THR A 155 -6.46 6.58 22.87
C THR A 155 -5.67 6.87 21.61
N SER A 156 -6.34 7.27 20.54
CA SER A 156 -5.71 7.72 19.30
C SER A 156 -6.24 9.10 18.91
N GLU A 157 -5.37 9.94 18.39
CA GLU A 157 -5.68 11.25 17.84
C GLU A 157 -5.05 11.34 16.45
N GLY A 158 -5.72 12.03 15.53
CA GLY A 158 -5.20 12.17 14.19
C GLY A 158 -6.09 13.01 13.30
N GLY A 159 -5.73 13.05 12.03
CA GLY A 159 -6.52 13.77 11.04
C GLY A 159 -5.93 13.65 9.66
N MET A 160 -6.76 14.04 8.72
CA MET A 160 -6.39 14.19 7.31
C MET A 160 -6.66 15.63 6.90
N GLU A 161 -5.76 16.18 6.12
CA GLU A 161 -5.88 17.55 5.60
C GLU A 161 -5.62 17.55 4.10
N ILE A 162 -6.48 18.23 3.37
CA ILE A 162 -6.32 18.53 1.95
C ILE A 162 -6.04 20.02 1.83
N LYS A 163 -4.91 20.39 1.20
CA LYS A 163 -4.58 21.79 0.90
C LYS A 163 -4.55 22.00 -0.61
N LEU A 164 -5.14 23.08 -1.05
CA LEU A 164 -5.07 23.53 -2.43
C LEU A 164 -4.17 24.76 -2.52
N GLY A 165 -3.09 24.65 -3.28
CA GLY A 165 -2.29 25.81 -3.66
C GLY A 165 -3.01 26.72 -4.64
N SER A 166 -2.47 27.91 -4.92
CA SER A 166 -3.07 28.83 -5.90
C SER A 166 -3.24 28.16 -7.27
N ALA A 167 -2.20 27.54 -7.78
CA ALA A 167 -2.26 26.82 -9.06
C ALA A 167 -3.25 25.63 -9.06
N GLY A 168 -3.42 24.95 -7.92
CA GLY A 168 -4.43 23.89 -7.75
C GLY A 168 -5.85 24.44 -7.79
N ARG A 169 -6.09 25.61 -7.20
CA ARG A 169 -7.39 26.30 -7.28
C ARG A 169 -7.70 26.77 -8.70
N ASP A 170 -6.71 27.29 -9.42
CA ASP A 170 -6.86 27.70 -10.81
C ASP A 170 -7.23 26.49 -11.70
N LEU A 171 -6.58 25.35 -11.45
CA LEU A 171 -6.92 24.09 -12.12
C LEU A 171 -8.36 23.64 -11.79
N LEU A 172 -8.73 23.67 -10.53
CA LEU A 172 -10.08 23.31 -10.08
C LEU A 172 -11.13 24.25 -10.72
N MET A 173 -10.84 25.55 -10.81
CA MET A 173 -11.68 26.51 -11.51
C MET A 173 -11.82 26.18 -13.01
N GLY A 174 -10.78 25.67 -13.65
CA GLY A 174 -10.88 25.20 -15.04
C GLY A 174 -11.88 24.04 -15.21
N VAL A 175 -12.03 23.19 -14.20
CA VAL A 175 -12.93 22.03 -14.23
C VAL A 175 -14.35 22.39 -13.78
N VAL A 176 -14.49 23.04 -12.62
CA VAL A 176 -15.81 23.34 -12.02
C VAL A 176 -16.30 24.75 -12.32
N GLY A 177 -15.41 25.63 -12.80
CA GLY A 177 -15.71 27.04 -13.08
C GLY A 177 -16.91 27.25 -13.99
N PRO A 178 -17.08 26.50 -15.11
CA PRO A 178 -18.27 26.65 -15.95
C PRO A 178 -19.58 26.44 -15.20
N THR A 179 -19.58 25.55 -14.20
CA THR A 179 -20.75 25.31 -13.35
C THR A 179 -20.91 26.39 -12.28
N LEU A 180 -19.82 26.81 -11.64
CA LEU A 180 -19.84 27.86 -10.62
C LEU A 180 -20.15 29.23 -11.21
N GLN A 181 -19.66 29.58 -12.41
CA GLN A 181 -19.95 30.82 -13.11
C GLN A 181 -21.43 30.95 -13.50
N GLN A 182 -22.16 29.83 -13.62
CA GLN A 182 -23.61 29.89 -13.79
C GLN A 182 -24.31 30.36 -12.51
N LEU A 183 -23.69 30.09 -11.34
CA LEU A 183 -24.20 30.49 -10.03
C LEU A 183 -23.74 31.90 -9.65
N ASN A 184 -22.47 32.20 -9.87
CA ASN A 184 -21.89 33.54 -9.65
C ASN A 184 -20.68 33.79 -10.56
N PRO A 185 -20.80 34.70 -11.59
CA PRO A 185 -19.75 34.92 -12.59
C PRO A 185 -18.49 35.61 -12.08
N GLU A 186 -18.53 36.28 -10.93
CA GLU A 186 -17.43 37.15 -10.45
C GLU A 186 -16.59 36.47 -9.36
N GLU A 187 -16.97 35.27 -8.91
CA GLU A 187 -16.33 34.58 -7.81
C GLU A 187 -15.25 33.61 -8.28
N ASP A 188 -14.18 33.55 -7.53
CA ASP A 188 -13.08 32.58 -7.68
C ASP A 188 -13.05 31.57 -6.50
N LEU A 189 -12.08 30.66 -6.52
CA LEU A 189 -11.87 29.70 -5.43
C LEU A 189 -10.74 30.13 -4.47
N ALA A 190 -10.36 31.40 -4.44
CA ALA A 190 -9.26 31.89 -3.60
C ALA A 190 -9.49 31.63 -2.11
N TRP A 191 -10.76 31.55 -1.69
CA TRP A 191 -11.16 31.22 -0.35
C TRP A 191 -10.93 29.75 0.04
N LEU A 192 -10.92 28.81 -0.91
CA LEU A 192 -10.74 27.39 -0.66
C LEU A 192 -9.25 27.03 -0.54
N GLN A 193 -8.73 27.08 0.67
CA GLN A 193 -7.30 26.82 0.94
C GLN A 193 -7.07 25.44 1.53
N SER A 194 -7.85 25.04 2.54
CA SER A 194 -7.72 23.72 3.16
C SER A 194 -9.04 23.19 3.67
N LEU A 195 -9.17 21.87 3.59
CA LEU A 195 -10.25 21.11 4.22
C LEU A 195 -9.59 20.05 5.09
N SER A 196 -9.98 19.94 6.36
CA SER A 196 -9.45 18.87 7.20
C SER A 196 -10.53 18.18 8.02
N ILE A 197 -10.27 16.90 8.30
CA ILE A 197 -11.01 16.09 9.26
C ILE A 197 -10.02 15.71 10.34
N GLU A 198 -10.28 16.17 11.55
CA GLU A 198 -9.46 15.83 12.72
C GLU A 198 -10.32 15.07 13.73
N GLY A 199 -9.71 14.19 14.47
CA GLY A 199 -10.46 13.49 15.48
C GLY A 199 -9.62 12.75 16.50
N GLY A 200 -10.31 12.32 17.54
CA GLY A 200 -9.78 11.46 18.57
C GLY A 200 -10.71 10.27 18.78
N ARG A 201 -10.14 9.14 19.12
CA ARG A 201 -10.85 7.91 19.44
C ARG A 201 -10.31 7.34 20.74
N ILE A 202 -11.21 6.90 21.61
CA ILE A 202 -10.88 6.19 22.84
C ILE A 202 -11.58 4.84 22.79
N THR A 203 -10.83 3.76 22.99
CA THR A 203 -11.36 2.40 23.08
C THR A 203 -11.08 1.87 24.48
N GLN A 204 -12.06 1.23 25.09
CA GLN A 204 -11.96 0.57 26.40
C GLN A 204 -12.77 -0.72 26.40
N GLY A 205 -12.12 -1.84 26.13
CA GLY A 205 -12.82 -3.10 25.88
C GLY A 205 -13.73 -3.00 24.66
N ASP A 206 -15.01 -3.28 24.86
CA ASP A 206 -16.03 -3.18 23.79
C ASP A 206 -16.56 -1.74 23.59
N LEU A 207 -16.31 -0.84 24.54
CA LEU A 207 -16.75 0.55 24.44
C LEU A 207 -15.80 1.39 23.59
N THR A 208 -16.37 2.16 22.69
CA THR A 208 -15.60 3.12 21.88
C THR A 208 -16.28 4.50 21.92
N SER A 209 -15.47 5.53 22.04
CA SER A 209 -15.91 6.92 21.84
C SER A 209 -15.01 7.57 20.79
N MET A 210 -15.60 8.35 19.92
CA MET A 210 -14.90 9.04 18.84
C MET A 210 -15.47 10.44 18.65
N GLN A 211 -14.57 11.42 18.49
CA GLN A 211 -14.95 12.77 18.08
C GLN A 211 -14.30 13.04 16.73
N LEU A 212 -15.09 13.52 15.77
CA LEU A 212 -14.59 13.97 14.46
C LEU A 212 -14.97 15.44 14.27
N ARG A 213 -14.02 16.23 13.77
CA ARG A 213 -14.20 17.66 13.49
C ARG A 213 -13.87 17.92 12.03
N LEU A 214 -14.83 18.47 11.30
CA LEU A 214 -14.62 18.99 9.96
C LEU A 214 -14.25 20.47 10.06
N THR A 215 -13.14 20.86 9.43
CA THR A 215 -12.71 22.25 9.39
C THR A 215 -12.47 22.71 7.96
N LEU A 216 -12.75 23.96 7.69
CA LEU A 216 -12.43 24.64 6.43
C LEU A 216 -11.53 25.83 6.76
N ASN A 217 -10.37 25.89 6.14
CA ASN A 217 -9.36 26.95 6.39
C ASN A 217 -9.03 27.13 7.88
N GLY A 218 -9.01 26.01 8.64
CA GLY A 218 -8.81 26.01 10.08
C GLY A 218 -10.03 26.43 10.93
N THR A 219 -11.11 26.87 10.29
CA THR A 219 -12.38 27.17 10.99
C THR A 219 -13.20 25.91 11.13
N LYS A 220 -13.63 25.61 12.35
CA LYS A 220 -14.48 24.48 12.65
C LYS A 220 -15.88 24.68 12.03
N LEU A 221 -16.33 23.72 11.22
CA LEU A 221 -17.66 23.74 10.62
C LEU A 221 -18.64 22.88 11.41
N ILE A 222 -18.26 21.62 11.68
CA ILE A 222 -19.13 20.66 12.33
C ILE A 222 -18.31 19.66 13.15
N THR A 223 -18.86 19.25 14.27
CA THR A 223 -18.32 18.20 15.14
C THR A 223 -19.31 17.04 15.20
N LEU A 224 -18.79 15.82 15.09
CA LEU A 224 -19.53 14.60 15.38
C LEU A 224 -18.93 13.96 16.62
N ASP A 225 -19.73 13.86 17.68
CA ASP A 225 -19.41 13.10 18.88
C ASP A 225 -20.16 11.77 18.82
N LEU A 226 -19.43 10.69 18.78
CA LEU A 226 -19.94 9.33 18.62
C LEU A 226 -19.49 8.47 19.79
N SER A 227 -20.38 7.58 20.24
CA SER A 227 -20.03 6.56 21.21
C SER A 227 -20.76 5.27 20.88
N ALA A 228 -20.13 4.13 21.11
CA ALA A 228 -20.74 2.83 20.83
C ALA A 228 -20.51 1.84 21.97
N ASP A 229 -21.55 1.05 22.21
CA ASP A 229 -21.55 -0.15 23.02
C ASP A 229 -22.06 -1.33 22.17
N PRO A 230 -21.16 -1.97 21.40
CA PRO A 230 -21.54 -3.05 20.51
C PRO A 230 -22.16 -4.26 21.23
N ALA A 231 -21.78 -4.50 22.48
CA ALA A 231 -22.31 -5.62 23.27
C ALA A 231 -23.82 -5.48 23.52
N ASN A 232 -24.32 -4.24 23.56
CA ASN A 232 -25.73 -3.93 23.78
C ASN A 232 -26.44 -3.37 22.54
N ASP A 233 -25.80 -3.41 21.36
CA ASP A 233 -26.27 -2.80 20.10
C ASP A 233 -26.69 -1.33 20.28
N LYS A 234 -25.88 -0.55 21.02
CA LYS A 234 -26.17 0.85 21.30
C LYS A 234 -25.14 1.76 20.65
N ALA A 235 -25.61 2.83 20.06
CA ALA A 235 -24.81 3.96 19.59
C ALA A 235 -25.41 5.28 20.06
N TYR A 236 -24.54 6.24 20.27
CA TYR A 236 -24.86 7.58 20.71
C TYR A 236 -24.22 8.56 19.74
N LEU A 237 -25.01 9.50 19.21
CA LEU A 237 -24.57 10.51 18.26
C LEU A 237 -24.96 11.89 18.79
N ALA A 238 -24.00 12.80 18.87
CA ALA A 238 -24.29 14.22 19.03
C ALA A 238 -23.60 15.04 17.93
N ILE A 239 -24.24 16.11 17.55
CA ILE A 239 -23.70 17.17 16.71
C ILE A 239 -23.82 18.45 17.55
N PRO A 240 -22.77 18.82 18.32
CA PRO A 240 -22.86 19.91 19.30
C PRO A 240 -23.33 21.24 18.72
N GLU A 241 -23.06 21.50 17.43
CA GLU A 241 -23.52 22.70 16.72
C GLU A 241 -25.03 22.68 16.44
N LEU A 242 -25.65 21.49 16.43
CA LEU A 242 -27.08 21.29 16.26
C LEU A 242 -27.77 21.09 17.60
N LYS A 243 -27.28 20.11 18.38
CA LYS A 243 -27.78 19.80 19.73
C LYS A 243 -26.69 19.05 20.50
N ALA A 244 -26.37 19.51 21.71
CA ALA A 244 -25.35 18.89 22.55
C ALA A 244 -25.78 17.55 23.16
N ASP A 245 -27.11 17.31 23.27
CA ASP A 245 -27.64 16.06 23.80
C ASP A 245 -27.41 14.91 22.82
N TYR A 246 -27.11 13.75 23.35
CA TYR A 246 -26.91 12.56 22.52
C TYR A 246 -28.27 11.96 22.07
N LEU A 247 -28.34 11.63 20.79
CA LEU A 247 -29.32 10.74 20.22
C LEU A 247 -28.85 9.28 20.46
N GLU A 248 -29.68 8.49 21.14
CA GLU A 248 -29.49 7.06 21.32
C GLU A 248 -30.22 6.30 20.21
N MET A 249 -29.50 5.35 19.57
CA MET A 249 -30.05 4.48 18.53
C MET A 249 -29.36 3.13 18.53
N PRO A 250 -29.92 2.09 17.88
CA PRO A 250 -29.18 0.86 17.61
C PRO A 250 -27.90 1.12 16.78
N LEU A 251 -26.80 0.51 17.14
CA LEU A 251 -25.52 0.62 16.39
C LEU A 251 -25.68 0.11 14.96
N SER A 252 -26.44 -0.98 14.79
CA SER A 252 -26.80 -1.53 13.48
C SER A 252 -27.52 -0.51 12.59
N GLN A 253 -28.38 0.33 13.17
CA GLN A 253 -29.06 1.41 12.45
C GLN A 253 -28.07 2.51 12.04
N LEU A 254 -27.18 2.94 12.94
CA LEU A 254 -26.14 3.93 12.64
C LEU A 254 -25.28 3.48 11.46
N ILE A 255 -24.84 2.22 11.45
CA ILE A 255 -24.04 1.65 10.36
C ILE A 255 -24.81 1.65 9.04
N SER A 256 -26.11 1.33 9.08
CA SER A 256 -26.95 1.27 7.88
C SER A 256 -27.11 2.65 7.18
N MET A 257 -26.92 3.75 7.90
CA MET A 257 -26.92 5.10 7.34
C MET A 257 -25.76 5.34 6.34
N GLY A 258 -24.72 4.52 6.39
CA GLY A 258 -23.60 4.59 5.44
C GLY A 258 -23.96 4.34 3.97
N GLY A 259 -25.12 3.74 3.70
CA GLY A 259 -25.67 3.60 2.35
C GLY A 259 -26.37 4.86 1.81
N GLY A 260 -26.51 5.91 2.62
CA GLY A 260 -27.10 7.19 2.24
C GLY A 260 -26.14 8.08 1.43
N SER A 261 -26.53 9.34 1.25
CA SER A 261 -25.71 10.37 0.58
C SER A 261 -25.38 11.52 1.53
N GLY A 262 -24.29 12.23 1.25
CA GLY A 262 -23.88 13.42 2.01
C GLY A 262 -23.45 13.09 3.45
N ILE A 263 -23.90 13.92 4.39
CA ILE A 263 -23.55 13.82 5.83
C ILE A 263 -23.91 12.44 6.41
N MET A 264 -25.05 11.85 5.99
CA MET A 264 -25.49 10.54 6.50
C MET A 264 -24.53 9.41 6.09
N GLN A 265 -23.98 9.47 4.89
CA GLN A 265 -22.93 8.54 4.48
C GLN A 265 -21.68 8.65 5.36
N PHE A 266 -21.27 9.87 5.68
CA PHE A 266 -20.13 10.13 6.57
C PHE A 266 -20.41 9.62 8.00
N VAL A 267 -21.59 9.85 8.54
CA VAL A 267 -22.03 9.35 9.85
C VAL A 267 -22.04 7.82 9.89
N GLY A 268 -22.57 7.17 8.85
CA GLY A 268 -22.58 5.70 8.76
C GLY A 268 -21.18 5.10 8.59
N MET A 269 -20.30 5.76 7.84
CA MET A 269 -18.89 5.36 7.74
C MET A 269 -18.18 5.48 9.11
N ALA A 270 -18.42 6.56 9.84
CA ALA A 270 -17.94 6.73 11.20
C ALA A 270 -18.51 5.66 12.15
N GLY A 271 -19.79 5.29 12.00
CA GLY A 271 -20.43 4.18 12.70
C GLY A 271 -19.73 2.83 12.43
N SER A 272 -19.33 2.59 11.19
CA SER A 272 -18.57 1.38 10.82
C SER A 272 -17.19 1.35 11.50
N LEU A 273 -16.54 2.50 11.66
CA LEU A 273 -15.28 2.59 12.40
C LEU A 273 -15.46 2.33 13.90
N LEU A 274 -16.62 2.66 14.47
CA LEU A 274 -16.95 2.36 15.87
C LEU A 274 -17.24 0.88 16.09
N SER A 275 -17.88 0.23 15.11
CA SER A 275 -18.24 -1.19 15.17
C SER A 275 -17.09 -2.12 14.78
N ALA A 276 -15.99 -1.56 14.25
CA ALA A 276 -14.84 -2.38 13.88
C ALA A 276 -14.47 -3.28 15.04
N ASP A 277 -14.27 -4.56 14.75
CA ASP A 277 -13.90 -5.60 15.70
C ASP A 277 -12.53 -5.31 16.32
N ASN A 278 -12.45 -4.18 17.08
CA ASN A 278 -11.22 -3.77 17.76
C ASN A 278 -10.73 -4.83 18.71
N LYS A 279 -11.68 -5.53 19.34
CA LYS A 279 -11.37 -6.65 20.21
C LYS A 279 -10.77 -7.80 19.41
N GLN A 280 -11.39 -8.19 18.29
CA GLN A 280 -10.85 -9.23 17.42
C GLN A 280 -9.51 -8.80 16.82
N MET A 281 -9.37 -7.52 16.43
CA MET A 281 -8.09 -6.99 15.95
C MET A 281 -7.02 -7.02 17.07
N ALA A 282 -7.35 -6.57 18.28
CA ALA A 282 -6.44 -6.61 19.41
C ALA A 282 -6.05 -8.05 19.79
N GLU A 283 -7.01 -8.98 19.80
CA GLU A 283 -6.77 -10.40 20.03
C GLU A 283 -5.87 -10.98 18.94
N SER A 284 -6.11 -10.63 17.68
CA SER A 284 -5.26 -11.03 16.56
C SER A 284 -3.84 -10.51 16.71
N LEU A 285 -3.66 -9.24 17.05
CA LEU A 285 -2.33 -8.64 17.27
C LEU A 285 -1.63 -9.19 18.52
N ARG A 286 -2.38 -9.51 19.59
CA ARG A 286 -1.84 -10.18 20.78
C ARG A 286 -1.45 -11.63 20.53
N SER A 287 -2.07 -12.27 19.54
CA SER A 287 -1.72 -13.64 19.11
C SER A 287 -0.44 -13.67 18.27
N MET A 288 0.00 -12.53 17.76
CA MET A 288 1.26 -12.40 17.03
C MET A 288 2.46 -12.64 17.94
N PRO A 289 3.57 -13.19 17.41
CA PRO A 289 4.77 -13.41 18.18
C PRO A 289 5.33 -12.09 18.73
N ASP A 290 6.03 -12.16 19.84
CA ASP A 290 6.80 -11.02 20.32
C ASP A 290 8.03 -10.75 19.44
N LYS A 291 8.64 -9.56 19.59
CA LYS A 291 9.77 -9.18 18.76
C LYS A 291 10.99 -10.08 18.93
N ALA A 292 11.19 -10.67 20.10
CA ALA A 292 12.31 -11.56 20.36
C ALA A 292 12.14 -12.88 19.60
N THR A 293 10.91 -13.39 19.54
CA THR A 293 10.57 -14.58 18.74
C THR A 293 10.77 -14.31 17.25
N VAL A 294 10.38 -13.13 16.76
CA VAL A 294 10.60 -12.75 15.35
C VAL A 294 12.10 -12.67 15.04
N ALA A 295 12.89 -11.99 15.87
CA ALA A 295 14.35 -11.94 15.71
C ALA A 295 14.97 -13.33 15.67
N LYS A 296 14.59 -14.20 16.63
CA LYS A 296 15.07 -15.59 16.72
C LYS A 296 14.74 -16.40 15.46
N LEU A 297 13.53 -16.25 14.92
CA LEU A 297 13.12 -16.97 13.72
C LEU A 297 13.91 -16.52 12.49
N ILE A 298 14.08 -15.20 12.32
CA ILE A 298 14.88 -14.63 11.23
C ILE A 298 16.33 -15.16 11.33
N ASP A 299 16.95 -15.01 12.48
CA ASP A 299 18.33 -15.47 12.73
C ASP A 299 18.45 -16.97 12.44
N LYS A 300 17.54 -17.79 12.95
CA LYS A 300 17.55 -19.24 12.76
C LYS A 300 17.47 -19.63 11.28
N TYR A 301 16.48 -19.11 10.56
CA TYR A 301 16.24 -19.58 9.19
C TYR A 301 17.25 -19.03 8.20
N LEU A 302 17.75 -17.82 8.38
CA LEU A 302 18.82 -17.29 7.54
C LEU A 302 20.15 -18.01 7.78
N ASN A 303 20.47 -18.37 9.04
CA ASN A 303 21.66 -19.17 9.31
C ASN A 303 21.57 -20.59 8.72
N LEU A 304 20.39 -21.21 8.65
CA LEU A 304 20.20 -22.49 7.97
C LEU A 304 20.53 -22.42 6.47
N ILE A 305 20.23 -21.30 5.84
CA ILE A 305 20.59 -21.04 4.43
C ILE A 305 22.09 -20.80 4.31
N LEU A 306 22.65 -19.98 5.19
CA LEU A 306 24.07 -19.64 5.21
C LEU A 306 24.96 -20.87 5.41
N ASP A 307 24.55 -21.82 6.26
CA ASP A 307 25.31 -23.04 6.54
C ASP A 307 25.42 -23.98 5.32
N CYS A 308 24.67 -23.73 4.24
CA CYS A 308 24.76 -24.46 2.98
C CYS A 308 25.74 -23.82 1.97
N ALA A 309 26.34 -22.68 2.28
CA ALA A 309 27.34 -22.03 1.45
C ALA A 309 28.69 -22.78 1.56
N GLU A 310 29.08 -23.53 0.52
CA GLU A 310 30.23 -24.41 0.54
C GLU A 310 31.41 -23.83 -0.27
N GLU A 311 31.16 -23.08 -1.36
CA GLU A 311 32.16 -22.51 -2.23
C GLU A 311 32.10 -20.99 -2.23
N VAL A 312 33.16 -20.35 -1.74
CA VAL A 312 33.27 -18.87 -1.71
C VAL A 312 34.65 -18.48 -2.22
N GLU A 313 34.67 -17.59 -3.21
CA GLU A 313 35.88 -16.92 -3.67
C GLU A 313 36.01 -15.55 -3.00
N LYS A 314 37.25 -15.06 -2.88
CA LYS A 314 37.52 -13.75 -2.26
C LYS A 314 38.52 -12.98 -3.09
N ASP A 315 38.15 -11.80 -3.52
CA ASP A 315 39.03 -10.88 -4.27
C ASP A 315 38.94 -9.45 -3.73
N THR A 316 39.79 -8.58 -4.24
CA THR A 316 39.77 -7.14 -3.94
C THR A 316 39.56 -6.39 -5.25
N GLU A 317 38.52 -5.55 -5.27
CA GLU A 317 38.16 -4.79 -6.45
C GLU A 317 37.62 -3.40 -6.13
N ASP A 318 37.36 -2.61 -7.15
CA ASP A 318 36.73 -1.28 -7.05
C ASP A 318 35.23 -1.35 -7.27
N LEU A 319 34.46 -1.09 -6.21
CA LEU A 319 33.01 -0.94 -6.27
C LEU A 319 32.64 0.48 -6.69
N THR A 320 31.88 0.61 -7.78
CA THR A 320 31.47 1.91 -8.31
C THR A 320 29.96 1.98 -8.44
N ALA A 321 29.35 3.06 -7.93
CA ALA A 321 27.95 3.42 -8.18
C ALA A 321 27.81 4.95 -8.16
N GLY A 322 26.97 5.51 -9.01
CA GLY A 322 26.73 6.96 -9.11
C GLY A 322 27.99 7.81 -9.31
N GLY A 323 29.06 7.21 -9.85
CA GLY A 323 30.36 7.86 -10.05
C GLY A 323 31.18 8.01 -8.75
N ILE A 324 30.82 7.33 -7.67
CA ILE A 324 31.63 7.17 -6.46
C ILE A 324 32.26 5.79 -6.50
N THR A 325 33.55 5.71 -6.21
CA THR A 325 34.32 4.46 -6.25
C THR A 325 35.02 4.24 -4.92
N MET A 326 35.01 3.01 -4.43
CA MET A 326 35.77 2.58 -3.24
C MET A 326 36.34 1.19 -3.43
N GLU A 327 37.51 0.94 -2.84
CA GLU A 327 38.12 -0.40 -2.80
C GLU A 327 37.34 -1.27 -1.80
N VAL A 328 36.94 -2.47 -2.23
CA VAL A 328 36.15 -3.43 -1.44
C VAL A 328 36.77 -4.82 -1.48
N THR A 329 36.34 -5.69 -0.57
CA THR A 329 36.52 -7.13 -0.73
C THR A 329 35.22 -7.71 -1.27
N ALA A 330 35.30 -8.33 -2.44
CA ALA A 330 34.23 -9.11 -3.03
C ALA A 330 34.30 -10.56 -2.49
N LEU A 331 33.16 -11.08 -2.10
CA LEU A 331 32.97 -12.46 -1.64
C LEU A 331 31.93 -13.09 -2.57
N GLU A 332 32.42 -13.89 -3.51
CA GLU A 332 31.58 -14.52 -4.53
C GLU A 332 31.18 -15.92 -4.07
N LEU A 333 29.86 -16.13 -3.93
CA LEU A 333 29.23 -17.40 -3.64
C LEU A 333 28.52 -17.91 -4.87
N THR A 334 28.85 -19.12 -5.29
CA THR A 334 28.07 -19.87 -6.28
C THR A 334 27.39 -21.04 -5.61
N ALA A 335 26.07 -21.14 -5.79
CA ALA A 335 25.29 -22.27 -5.30
C ALA A 335 24.53 -22.90 -6.47
N ASP A 336 24.84 -24.14 -6.77
CA ASP A 336 24.14 -24.90 -7.81
C ASP A 336 22.70 -25.30 -7.37
N GLY A 337 21.92 -25.81 -8.30
CA GLY A 337 20.56 -26.27 -8.01
C GLY A 337 20.48 -27.31 -6.88
N PRO A 338 21.35 -28.33 -6.82
CA PRO A 338 21.44 -29.28 -5.69
C PRO A 338 21.68 -28.61 -4.34
N THR A 339 22.62 -27.66 -4.25
CA THR A 339 22.96 -26.93 -3.02
C THR A 339 21.78 -26.06 -2.57
N LEU A 340 21.15 -25.33 -3.49
CA LEU A 340 19.95 -24.54 -3.20
C LEU A 340 18.79 -25.42 -2.73
N ALA A 341 18.56 -26.55 -3.39
CA ALA A 341 17.51 -27.49 -2.99
C ALA A 341 17.77 -28.05 -1.59
N LYS A 342 19.02 -28.35 -1.23
CA LYS A 342 19.41 -28.81 0.12
C LYS A 342 19.16 -27.73 1.17
N ALA A 343 19.48 -26.47 0.87
CA ALA A 343 19.19 -25.34 1.76
C ALA A 343 17.68 -25.21 2.03
N LEU A 344 16.85 -25.24 0.98
CA LEU A 344 15.40 -25.18 1.09
C LEU A 344 14.82 -26.40 1.82
N GLU A 345 15.36 -27.60 1.57
CA GLU A 345 14.98 -28.83 2.28
C GLU A 345 15.23 -28.70 3.79
N ASN A 346 16.37 -28.16 4.19
CA ASN A 346 16.69 -27.90 5.59
C ASN A 346 15.71 -26.91 6.21
N VAL A 347 15.43 -25.80 5.53
CA VAL A 347 14.47 -24.78 5.97
C VAL A 347 13.07 -25.37 6.12
N TYR A 348 12.52 -26.00 5.09
CA TYR A 348 11.15 -26.55 5.14
C TYR A 348 11.02 -27.68 6.16
N THR A 349 12.04 -28.54 6.28
CA THR A 349 12.05 -29.62 7.27
C THR A 349 12.08 -29.07 8.70
N GLU A 350 12.83 -27.99 8.92
CA GLU A 350 12.90 -27.34 10.22
C GLU A 350 11.60 -26.58 10.56
N MET A 351 10.99 -25.89 9.59
CA MET A 351 9.70 -25.22 9.76
C MET A 351 8.59 -26.19 10.20
N LYS A 352 8.58 -27.41 9.69
CA LYS A 352 7.61 -28.45 10.09
C LYS A 352 7.68 -28.84 11.55
N LYS A 353 8.83 -28.69 12.20
CA LYS A 353 9.10 -29.06 13.59
C LYS A 353 9.08 -27.89 14.56
N ASP A 354 9.10 -26.66 14.01
CA ASP A 354 9.26 -25.45 14.79
C ASP A 354 7.99 -25.10 15.56
N ASN A 355 8.08 -25.13 16.90
CA ASN A 355 6.95 -24.82 17.76
C ASN A 355 6.57 -23.34 17.72
N ASP A 356 7.51 -22.43 17.43
CA ASP A 356 7.23 -20.99 17.31
C ASP A 356 6.43 -20.75 16.02
N ILE A 357 6.82 -21.38 14.90
CA ILE A 357 6.04 -21.35 13.64
C ILE A 357 4.65 -21.95 13.84
N LYS A 358 4.56 -23.12 14.50
CA LYS A 358 3.27 -23.73 14.83
C LYS A 358 2.37 -22.76 15.62
N ALA A 359 2.93 -22.16 16.67
CA ALA A 359 2.18 -21.23 17.51
C ALA A 359 1.69 -20.02 16.72
N ILE A 360 2.52 -19.47 15.81
CA ILE A 360 2.13 -18.35 14.93
C ILE A 360 0.95 -18.75 14.05
N VAL A 361 1.02 -19.87 13.35
CA VAL A 361 -0.04 -20.33 12.43
C VAL A 361 -1.33 -20.57 13.20
N VAL A 362 -1.27 -21.34 14.30
CA VAL A 362 -2.44 -21.69 15.11
C VAL A 362 -3.09 -20.44 15.72
N ASN A 363 -2.29 -19.61 16.39
CA ASN A 363 -2.83 -18.43 17.09
C ASN A 363 -3.40 -17.40 16.13
N THR A 364 -2.72 -17.14 15.01
CA THR A 364 -3.20 -16.18 14.00
C THR A 364 -4.49 -16.64 13.35
N SER A 365 -4.65 -17.93 13.07
CA SER A 365 -5.88 -18.48 12.50
C SER A 365 -7.02 -18.48 13.52
N ASN A 366 -6.76 -18.86 14.76
CA ASN A 366 -7.77 -18.79 15.84
C ASN A 366 -8.27 -17.36 16.05
N ALA A 367 -7.38 -16.37 16.03
CA ALA A 367 -7.73 -14.96 16.18
C ALA A 367 -8.59 -14.43 15.02
N ARG A 368 -8.57 -15.10 13.85
CA ARG A 368 -9.47 -14.82 12.71
C ARG A 368 -10.78 -15.59 12.76
N GLY A 369 -11.02 -16.38 13.82
CA GLY A 369 -12.18 -17.24 13.93
C GLY A 369 -12.10 -18.51 13.06
N GLU A 370 -10.91 -18.89 12.62
CA GLU A 370 -10.64 -20.14 11.88
C GLU A 370 -10.14 -21.23 12.85
N ASP A 371 -10.24 -22.49 12.45
CA ASP A 371 -9.61 -23.58 13.22
C ASP A 371 -8.09 -23.55 13.02
N GLY A 372 -7.35 -23.10 14.03
CA GLY A 372 -5.90 -22.98 13.97
C GLY A 372 -5.18 -24.30 13.78
N ASN A 373 -5.71 -25.42 14.29
CA ASN A 373 -5.09 -26.73 14.06
C ASN A 373 -5.30 -27.19 12.61
N ALA A 374 -6.49 -26.99 12.06
CA ALA A 374 -6.74 -27.29 10.64
C ALA A 374 -5.87 -26.42 9.73
N ALA A 375 -5.67 -25.13 10.07
CA ALA A 375 -4.77 -24.23 9.34
C ALA A 375 -3.30 -24.71 9.43
N TYR A 376 -2.88 -25.24 10.58
CA TYR A 376 -1.53 -25.78 10.71
C TYR A 376 -1.35 -27.08 9.91
N GLU A 377 -2.33 -27.97 9.87
CA GLU A 377 -2.30 -29.16 9.01
C GLU A 377 -2.23 -28.79 7.52
N GLU A 378 -2.97 -27.75 7.08
CA GLU A 378 -2.87 -27.22 5.72
C GLU A 378 -1.45 -26.66 5.44
N PHE A 379 -0.90 -25.89 6.40
CA PHE A 379 0.47 -25.39 6.30
C PHE A 379 1.51 -26.51 6.18
N LEU A 380 1.37 -27.60 6.96
CA LEU A 380 2.26 -28.77 6.86
C LEU A 380 2.17 -29.44 5.49
N LYS A 381 0.95 -29.53 4.94
CA LYS A 381 0.72 -30.07 3.60
C LYS A 381 1.37 -29.21 2.52
N ASP A 382 1.27 -27.88 2.64
CA ASP A 382 1.93 -26.96 1.71
C ASP A 382 3.46 -27.11 1.75
N LEU A 383 4.03 -27.31 2.94
CA LEU A 383 5.46 -27.60 3.09
C LEU A 383 5.85 -28.95 2.47
N ASP A 384 5.00 -29.98 2.58
CA ASP A 384 5.22 -31.27 1.94
C ASP A 384 5.17 -31.17 0.40
N GLU A 385 4.26 -30.37 -0.13
CA GLU A 385 4.18 -30.09 -1.57
C GLU A 385 5.46 -29.38 -2.03
N LYS A 386 5.92 -28.36 -1.28
CA LYS A 386 7.17 -27.68 -1.59
C LYS A 386 8.40 -28.57 -1.51
N LEU A 387 8.44 -29.48 -0.52
CA LEU A 387 9.49 -30.49 -0.43
C LEU A 387 9.46 -31.46 -1.63
N GLY A 388 8.26 -31.81 -2.13
CA GLY A 388 8.09 -32.62 -3.33
C GLY A 388 8.53 -31.91 -4.64
N ASP A 389 8.44 -30.58 -4.67
CA ASP A 389 8.82 -29.77 -5.83
C ASP A 389 10.33 -29.47 -5.93
N LEU A 390 11.14 -29.84 -4.91
CA LEU A 390 12.59 -29.57 -4.86
C LEU A 390 13.37 -30.24 -5.99
N ASP A 391 12.85 -31.28 -6.63
CA ASP A 391 13.51 -31.90 -7.78
C ASP A 391 13.60 -30.93 -8.98
N ARG A 392 12.68 -29.98 -9.09
CA ARG A 392 12.74 -28.93 -10.09
C ARG A 392 13.84 -27.93 -9.76
N VAL A 393 14.01 -27.58 -8.48
CA VAL A 393 15.09 -26.70 -8.02
C VAL A 393 16.47 -27.37 -8.24
N ARG A 394 16.60 -28.68 -7.96
CA ARG A 394 17.83 -29.44 -8.19
C ARG A 394 18.28 -29.47 -9.65
N GLN A 395 17.35 -29.32 -10.58
CA GLN A 395 17.61 -29.31 -12.01
C GLN A 395 17.79 -27.89 -12.58
N GLY A 396 17.59 -26.86 -11.76
CA GLY A 396 17.78 -25.46 -12.14
C GLY A 396 19.26 -25.03 -12.07
N ASP A 397 19.53 -23.85 -12.60
CA ASP A 397 20.89 -23.30 -12.74
C ASP A 397 21.51 -22.82 -11.41
N GLY A 398 20.72 -22.80 -10.30
CA GLY A 398 21.19 -22.29 -9.00
C GLY A 398 21.14 -20.76 -8.91
N PHE A 399 22.10 -20.18 -8.15
CA PHE A 399 22.27 -18.72 -8.08
C PHE A 399 23.74 -18.36 -7.82
N GLU A 400 24.09 -17.15 -8.20
CA GLU A 400 25.35 -16.50 -7.88
C GLU A 400 25.08 -15.30 -6.98
N MET A 401 25.91 -15.09 -5.96
CA MET A 401 25.80 -13.94 -5.08
C MET A 401 27.18 -13.37 -4.77
N THR A 402 27.34 -12.07 -4.96
CA THR A 402 28.53 -11.33 -4.53
C THR A 402 28.20 -10.40 -3.39
N VAL A 403 28.96 -10.46 -2.31
CA VAL A 403 28.86 -9.58 -1.15
C VAL A 403 30.08 -8.69 -1.10
N TYR A 404 29.89 -7.40 -1.16
CA TYR A 404 30.95 -6.40 -1.11
C TYR A 404 31.10 -5.84 0.28
N THR A 405 32.31 -5.92 0.84
CA THR A 405 32.62 -5.37 2.17
C THR A 405 33.67 -4.29 2.10
N ASP A 406 33.52 -3.25 2.89
CA ASP A 406 34.52 -2.20 3.06
C ASP A 406 35.74 -2.67 3.88
N ALA A 407 36.70 -1.77 4.10
CA ALA A 407 37.88 -2.05 4.90
C ALA A 407 37.57 -2.40 6.37
N SER A 408 36.40 -2.07 6.87
CA SER A 408 35.93 -2.40 8.23
C SER A 408 35.16 -3.71 8.31
N GLY A 409 34.86 -4.35 7.17
CA GLY A 409 34.03 -5.54 7.05
C GLY A 409 32.53 -5.22 6.99
N GLU A 410 32.15 -3.94 6.83
CA GLU A 410 30.77 -3.56 6.60
C GLU A 410 30.34 -3.94 5.18
N VAL A 411 29.15 -4.50 5.02
CA VAL A 411 28.56 -4.78 3.71
C VAL A 411 28.15 -3.45 3.06
N VAL A 412 28.75 -3.15 1.91
CA VAL A 412 28.50 -1.93 1.12
C VAL A 412 27.88 -2.23 -0.24
N GLY A 413 27.63 -3.51 -0.53
CA GLY A 413 26.94 -3.92 -1.73
C GLY A 413 26.62 -5.40 -1.71
N ARG A 414 25.67 -5.77 -2.57
CA ARG A 414 25.27 -7.15 -2.81
C ARG A 414 24.70 -7.28 -4.21
N GLU A 415 25.14 -8.29 -4.93
CA GLU A 415 24.58 -8.73 -6.20
C GLU A 415 24.06 -10.16 -6.05
N VAL A 416 22.91 -10.45 -6.62
CA VAL A 416 22.31 -11.80 -6.66
C VAL A 416 21.78 -12.02 -8.06
N HIS A 417 22.24 -13.08 -8.70
CA HIS A 417 21.79 -13.53 -10.01
C HIS A 417 21.19 -14.94 -9.86
N ALA A 418 19.91 -15.08 -10.17
CA ALA A 418 19.19 -16.34 -10.04
C ALA A 418 18.21 -16.49 -11.21
N ALA A 419 18.46 -17.41 -12.13
CA ALA A 419 17.63 -17.65 -13.31
C ALA A 419 17.27 -16.34 -14.03
N ASP A 420 15.98 -15.94 -13.95
CA ASP A 420 15.46 -14.74 -14.61
C ASP A 420 15.37 -13.53 -13.65
N PHE A 421 16.10 -13.53 -12.53
CA PHE A 421 16.07 -12.46 -11.54
C PHE A 421 17.44 -11.98 -11.16
N THR A 422 17.65 -10.68 -11.29
CA THR A 422 18.85 -9.97 -10.84
C THR A 422 18.49 -8.97 -9.77
N TYR A 423 19.24 -8.98 -8.68
CA TYR A 423 19.22 -7.98 -7.63
C TYR A 423 20.62 -7.41 -7.48
N VAL A 424 20.76 -6.11 -7.64
CA VAL A 424 22.01 -5.38 -7.39
C VAL A 424 21.72 -4.25 -6.42
N LEU A 425 22.52 -4.15 -5.38
CA LEU A 425 22.55 -3.00 -4.49
C LEU A 425 24.01 -2.65 -4.21
N LYS A 426 24.44 -1.45 -4.62
CA LYS A 426 25.78 -0.91 -4.37
C LYS A 426 25.66 0.44 -3.68
N PHE A 427 26.43 0.63 -2.63
CA PHE A 427 26.44 1.87 -1.85
C PHE A 427 27.86 2.28 -1.45
N PRO A 428 28.75 2.54 -2.42
CA PRO A 428 30.08 3.03 -2.11
C PRO A 428 30.02 4.39 -1.41
N GLU A 429 30.84 4.57 -0.37
CA GLU A 429 30.99 5.83 0.37
C GLU A 429 32.42 6.38 0.24
N GLN A 430 32.56 7.69 0.04
CA GLN A 430 33.82 8.41 0.05
C GLN A 430 33.69 9.72 0.85
N GLY A 431 34.12 9.70 2.09
CA GLY A 431 33.95 10.83 3.01
C GLY A 431 32.47 11.04 3.34
N ASP A 432 31.95 12.21 2.96
CA ASP A 432 30.54 12.59 3.11
C ASP A 432 29.70 12.30 1.85
N LYS A 433 30.31 11.72 0.82
CA LYS A 433 29.63 11.37 -0.43
C LYS A 433 29.28 9.89 -0.48
N PHE A 434 28.15 9.58 -1.08
CA PHE A 434 27.75 8.21 -1.40
C PHE A 434 27.34 8.09 -2.87
N GLY A 435 27.54 6.92 -3.43
CA GLY A 435 26.90 6.46 -4.65
C GLY A 435 25.82 5.46 -4.30
N LEU A 436 24.82 5.31 -5.16
CA LEU A 436 23.81 4.28 -5.04
C LEU A 436 23.50 3.69 -6.42
N GLU A 437 23.43 2.38 -6.47
CA GLU A 437 22.86 1.62 -7.58
C GLU A 437 21.94 0.56 -7.00
N LEU A 438 20.70 0.52 -7.47
CA LEU A 438 19.72 -0.51 -7.15
C LEU A 438 19.11 -1.01 -8.45
N LEU A 439 19.27 -2.30 -8.75
CA LEU A 439 18.60 -2.98 -9.84
C LEU A 439 17.72 -4.09 -9.27
N LEU A 440 16.49 -4.15 -9.73
CA LEU A 440 15.48 -5.14 -9.32
C LEU A 440 14.78 -5.67 -10.56
N GLY A 441 14.93 -6.95 -10.89
CA GLY A 441 14.23 -7.61 -11.99
C GLY A 441 15.17 -8.34 -12.93
N GLU A 442 14.74 -8.59 -14.15
CA GLU A 442 15.59 -9.12 -15.22
C GLU A 442 16.50 -7.99 -15.74
N ASP A 443 17.73 -8.29 -16.12
CA ASP A 443 18.84 -7.35 -16.45
C ASP A 443 18.42 -6.01 -17.09
N THR A 444 17.59 -6.03 -18.12
CA THR A 444 17.13 -4.82 -18.84
C THR A 444 15.63 -4.51 -18.63
N GLU A 445 14.89 -5.42 -18.01
CA GLU A 445 13.43 -5.31 -17.82
C GLU A 445 13.02 -4.96 -16.38
N GLY A 446 13.98 -4.64 -15.53
CA GLY A 446 13.80 -4.30 -14.13
C GLY A 446 13.68 -2.80 -13.86
N LEU A 447 13.51 -2.48 -12.58
CA LEU A 447 13.66 -1.12 -12.05
C LEU A 447 15.14 -0.89 -11.74
N HIS A 448 15.74 0.12 -12.36
CA HIS A 448 17.10 0.56 -12.11
C HIS A 448 17.11 1.97 -11.55
N LEU A 449 17.70 2.13 -10.36
CA LEU A 449 17.96 3.43 -9.73
C LEU A 449 19.48 3.59 -9.62
N THR A 450 20.01 4.66 -10.17
CA THR A 450 21.44 4.97 -10.05
C THR A 450 21.67 6.45 -9.81
N GLY A 451 22.60 6.77 -8.91
CA GLY A 451 22.91 8.16 -8.64
C GLY A 451 23.84 8.34 -7.46
N LYS A 452 23.86 9.56 -6.93
CA LYS A 452 24.79 9.95 -5.86
C LYS A 452 24.18 11.01 -4.94
N GLY A 453 24.80 11.14 -3.79
CA GLY A 453 24.41 12.14 -2.82
C GLY A 453 25.46 12.46 -1.79
N THR A 454 25.01 13.13 -0.75
CA THR A 454 25.82 13.48 0.42
C THR A 454 25.16 12.97 1.69
N ARG A 455 25.96 12.66 2.68
CA ARG A 455 25.55 12.25 4.00
C ARG A 455 25.91 13.31 5.03
N SER A 456 24.98 13.68 5.89
CA SER A 456 25.21 14.53 7.05
C SER A 456 24.75 13.80 8.32
N GLY A 457 25.70 13.20 9.06
CA GLY A 457 25.37 12.19 10.06
C GLY A 457 24.71 10.98 9.40
N ASP A 458 23.52 10.62 9.85
CA ASP A 458 22.75 9.49 9.30
C ASP A 458 21.75 9.92 8.21
N LYS A 459 21.72 11.21 7.86
CA LYS A 459 20.80 11.76 6.86
C LYS A 459 21.40 11.73 5.47
N LEU A 460 20.66 11.15 4.53
CA LEU A 460 20.99 11.03 3.13
C LEU A 460 20.24 12.09 2.31
N THR A 461 20.97 12.81 1.46
CA THR A 461 20.41 13.74 0.47
C THR A 461 21.09 13.49 -0.86
N GLY A 462 20.34 13.28 -1.93
CA GLY A 462 20.90 12.96 -3.24
C GLY A 462 19.86 12.80 -4.33
N GLU A 463 20.30 12.56 -5.54
CA GLU A 463 19.45 12.35 -6.70
C GLU A 463 19.84 11.04 -7.40
N LEU A 464 18.83 10.27 -7.77
CA LEU A 464 18.94 8.98 -8.44
C LEU A 464 18.12 9.04 -9.73
N ASP A 465 18.74 8.70 -10.84
CA ASP A 465 18.04 8.46 -12.08
C ASP A 465 17.22 7.17 -11.96
N MET A 466 15.98 7.21 -12.42
CA MET A 466 15.07 6.07 -12.46
C MET A 466 14.91 5.59 -13.89
N GLU A 467 15.13 4.31 -14.11
CA GLU A 467 14.91 3.65 -15.39
C GLU A 467 14.11 2.38 -15.20
N SER A 468 13.31 2.01 -16.18
CA SER A 468 12.67 0.70 -16.25
C SER A 468 12.54 0.27 -17.70
N ASN A 469 12.86 -0.99 -17.97
CA ASN A 469 12.86 -1.56 -19.31
C ASN A 469 13.68 -0.73 -20.31
N GLY A 470 14.84 -0.21 -19.86
CA GLY A 470 15.71 0.66 -20.66
C GLY A 470 15.13 2.04 -20.99
N SER A 471 14.02 2.42 -20.37
CA SER A 471 13.38 3.73 -20.55
C SER A 471 13.62 4.59 -19.32
N TYR A 472 14.09 5.81 -19.52
CA TYR A 472 14.26 6.80 -18.46
C TYR A 472 12.90 7.29 -17.94
N LEU A 473 12.63 7.06 -16.67
CA LEU A 473 11.38 7.44 -16.01
C LEU A 473 11.44 8.81 -15.34
N GLY A 474 12.64 9.26 -14.94
CA GLY A 474 12.81 10.51 -14.24
C GLY A 474 13.81 10.42 -13.10
N ILE A 475 13.68 11.31 -12.11
CA ILE A 475 14.59 11.42 -10.96
C ILE A 475 13.83 11.08 -9.68
N LEU A 476 14.46 10.28 -8.83
CA LEU A 476 14.09 10.11 -7.44
C LEU A 476 15.09 10.86 -6.58
N ALA A 477 14.65 11.93 -5.89
CA ALA A 477 15.50 12.69 -4.99
C ALA A 477 15.23 12.31 -3.53
N LEU A 478 16.28 12.15 -2.77
CA LEU A 478 16.30 11.90 -1.33
C LEU A 478 16.58 13.23 -0.63
N ASP A 479 15.78 13.60 0.35
CA ASP A 479 15.94 14.84 1.11
C ASP A 479 15.92 14.56 2.61
N GLY A 480 17.12 14.41 3.18
CA GLY A 480 17.32 14.20 4.60
C GLY A 480 16.78 12.90 5.17
N LEU A 481 16.71 11.83 4.36
CA LEU A 481 16.26 10.51 4.82
C LEU A 481 17.24 9.93 5.85
N ASP A 482 16.73 9.63 7.04
CA ASP A 482 17.53 9.06 8.13
C ASP A 482 17.76 7.55 7.93
N LYS A 483 18.98 7.20 7.51
CA LYS A 483 19.42 5.84 7.20
C LYS A 483 19.23 4.86 8.37
N GLU A 484 19.62 5.27 9.58
CA GLU A 484 19.56 4.40 10.76
C GLU A 484 18.14 4.20 11.29
N GLN A 485 17.29 5.21 11.14
CA GLN A 485 15.89 5.08 11.49
C GLN A 485 15.11 4.23 10.47
N MET A 486 15.41 4.37 9.18
CA MET A 486 14.80 3.55 8.13
C MET A 486 15.00 2.05 8.35
N LYS A 487 16.17 1.62 8.82
CA LYS A 487 16.44 0.22 9.18
C LYS A 487 15.48 -0.32 10.23
N LYS A 488 15.01 0.53 11.13
CA LYS A 488 14.08 0.20 12.22
C LYS A 488 12.60 0.44 11.83
N GLY A 489 12.35 0.68 10.54
CA GLY A 489 11.00 0.98 10.05
C GLY A 489 10.48 2.37 10.42
N VAL A 490 11.36 3.29 10.81
CA VAL A 490 11.02 4.68 11.12
C VAL A 490 11.49 5.56 9.97
N PHE A 491 10.59 6.32 9.37
CA PHE A 491 10.89 7.14 8.19
C PHE A 491 10.83 8.62 8.58
N THR A 492 11.94 9.31 8.37
CA THR A 492 12.06 10.76 8.59
C THR A 492 12.78 11.38 7.41
N GLY A 493 12.23 12.44 6.84
CA GLY A 493 12.75 13.12 5.65
C GLY A 493 11.73 13.15 4.51
N ALA A 494 12.19 13.41 3.30
CA ALA A 494 11.32 13.43 2.13
C ALA A 494 11.92 12.68 0.94
N ILE A 495 11.01 12.21 0.09
CA ILE A 495 11.32 11.65 -1.23
C ILE A 495 10.60 12.50 -2.26
N GLU A 496 11.31 12.92 -3.31
CA GLU A 496 10.72 13.57 -4.46
C GLU A 496 10.84 12.68 -5.69
N ILE A 497 9.74 12.54 -6.42
CA ILE A 497 9.73 11.90 -7.74
C ILE A 497 9.49 13.01 -8.76
N ARG A 498 10.40 13.14 -9.70
CA ARG A 498 10.34 14.07 -10.84
C ARG A 498 10.24 13.25 -12.12
N PRO A 499 9.02 12.97 -12.61
CA PRO A 499 8.83 12.17 -13.81
C PRO A 499 9.49 12.85 -15.03
N SER A 500 9.97 12.04 -15.97
CA SER A 500 10.48 12.54 -17.25
C SER A 500 9.35 13.07 -18.14
N ASP A 501 9.68 13.97 -19.07
CA ASP A 501 8.71 14.47 -20.05
C ASP A 501 8.07 13.33 -20.87
N ALA A 502 8.79 12.26 -21.11
CA ALA A 502 8.28 11.09 -21.83
C ALA A 502 7.17 10.34 -21.05
N MET A 503 7.22 10.34 -19.73
CA MET A 503 6.14 9.79 -18.88
C MET A 503 4.90 10.68 -18.83
N LEU A 504 5.08 11.98 -19.03
CA LEU A 504 4.04 13.01 -18.91
C LEU A 504 3.46 13.39 -20.27
N ASP A 505 3.94 12.79 -21.37
CA ASP A 505 3.43 13.06 -22.70
C ASP A 505 1.97 12.65 -22.82
N THR A 506 1.12 13.66 -22.93
CA THR A 506 -0.32 13.50 -23.06
C THR A 506 -0.77 14.18 -24.33
N ASP A 507 -1.72 13.61 -25.05
CA ASP A 507 -2.34 14.19 -26.25
C ASP A 507 -3.06 15.54 -26.00
N SER A 508 -3.14 15.97 -24.74
CA SER A 508 -3.80 17.20 -24.31
C SER A 508 -2.81 18.30 -23.99
N ALA A 509 -2.79 19.37 -24.79
CA ALA A 509 -1.94 20.56 -24.56
C ALA A 509 -2.18 21.20 -23.17
N THR A 510 -3.41 21.14 -22.66
CA THR A 510 -3.76 21.66 -21.33
C THR A 510 -3.16 20.77 -20.23
N ALA A 511 -3.26 19.46 -20.35
CA ALA A 511 -2.65 18.54 -19.39
C ALA A 511 -1.12 18.64 -19.40
N SER A 512 -0.50 18.70 -20.58
CA SER A 512 0.96 18.89 -20.73
C SER A 512 1.47 20.18 -20.08
N SER A 513 0.67 21.27 -20.14
CA SER A 513 1.05 22.53 -19.48
C SER A 513 0.99 22.46 -17.94
N LEU A 514 0.04 21.69 -17.40
CA LEU A 514 -0.17 21.51 -15.96
C LEU A 514 0.81 20.53 -15.33
N LEU A 515 1.31 19.58 -16.14
CA LEU A 515 2.26 18.57 -15.69
C LEU A 515 3.73 18.99 -15.87
N ARG A 516 3.96 20.20 -16.37
CA ARG A 516 5.32 20.72 -16.59
C ARG A 516 6.06 20.84 -15.27
N ASN A 517 7.30 20.31 -15.23
CA ASN A 517 8.12 20.29 -14.02
C ASN A 517 7.36 19.73 -12.81
N LEU A 518 6.61 18.64 -13.05
CA LEU A 518 5.86 17.96 -12.00
C LEU A 518 6.82 17.38 -10.96
N VAL A 519 6.55 17.64 -9.70
CA VAL A 519 7.22 17.03 -8.56
C VAL A 519 6.17 16.40 -7.66
N LEU A 520 6.32 15.11 -7.40
CA LEU A 520 5.57 14.40 -6.37
C LEU A 520 6.47 14.29 -5.13
N ARG A 521 6.18 15.06 -4.08
CA ARG A 521 6.97 15.07 -2.85
C ARG A 521 6.22 14.36 -1.73
N ILE A 522 6.85 13.35 -1.15
CA ILE A 522 6.36 12.59 -0.01
C ILE A 522 7.22 12.97 1.18
N GLU A 523 6.62 13.62 2.17
CA GLU A 523 7.29 13.93 3.44
C GLU A 523 6.81 12.97 4.51
N MET A 524 7.74 12.46 5.29
CA MET A 524 7.48 11.46 6.32
C MET A 524 8.17 11.86 7.62
N ASP A 525 7.44 11.77 8.72
CA ASP A 525 7.98 11.81 10.08
C ASP A 525 7.22 10.78 10.91
N THR A 526 7.79 9.57 10.99
CA THR A 526 7.14 8.43 11.63
C THR A 526 7.95 7.96 12.83
N ALA A 527 7.26 7.42 13.80
CA ALA A 527 7.84 6.75 14.96
C ALA A 527 6.83 5.71 15.46
N ARG A 528 7.24 4.89 16.45
CA ARG A 528 6.28 4.02 17.13
C ARG A 528 5.15 4.87 17.71
N ASN A 529 3.93 4.54 17.43
CA ASN A 529 2.69 5.15 17.93
C ASN A 529 2.42 6.60 17.47
N LYS A 530 3.23 7.18 16.61
CA LYS A 530 2.92 8.46 15.99
C LYS A 530 3.53 8.57 14.60
N GLY A 531 2.91 9.37 13.77
CA GLY A 531 3.47 9.67 12.46
C GLY A 531 2.68 10.72 11.73
N SER A 532 3.37 11.38 10.81
CA SER A 532 2.76 12.21 9.80
C SER A 532 3.35 11.85 8.43
N VAL A 533 2.48 11.86 7.43
CA VAL A 533 2.84 11.70 6.03
C VAL A 533 2.11 12.76 5.23
N SER A 534 2.80 13.43 4.32
CA SER A 534 2.17 14.32 3.36
C SER A 534 2.60 13.97 1.93
N PHE A 535 1.63 14.00 1.02
CA PHE A 535 1.82 13.85 -0.41
C PHE A 535 1.55 15.20 -1.06
N ASN A 536 2.57 15.78 -1.66
CA ASN A 536 2.51 17.09 -2.27
C ASN A 536 2.69 16.96 -3.78
N ILE A 537 1.76 17.51 -4.54
CA ILE A 537 1.84 17.62 -5.99
C ILE A 537 2.20 19.06 -6.30
N ILE A 538 3.34 19.27 -6.93
CA ILE A 538 3.93 20.58 -7.22
C ILE A 538 4.16 20.67 -8.73
N SER A 539 3.79 21.78 -9.35
CA SER A 539 4.06 22.06 -10.76
C SER A 539 4.69 23.45 -10.89
N ASP A 540 5.77 23.56 -11.64
CA ASP A 540 6.56 24.80 -11.79
C ASP A 540 6.90 25.46 -10.43
N GLY A 541 7.17 24.65 -9.40
CA GLY A 541 7.48 25.13 -8.05
C GLY A 541 6.26 25.59 -7.23
N ASN A 542 5.05 25.50 -7.78
CA ASN A 542 3.82 25.89 -7.11
C ASN A 542 3.07 24.64 -6.61
N LEU A 543 2.62 24.67 -5.38
CA LEU A 543 1.77 23.61 -4.84
C LEU A 543 0.44 23.57 -5.61
N LEU A 544 0.11 22.40 -6.16
CA LEU A 544 -1.22 22.11 -6.68
C LEU A 544 -2.11 21.55 -5.58
N LEU A 545 -1.66 20.46 -4.97
CA LEU A 545 -2.42 19.71 -3.98
C LEU A 545 -1.46 19.16 -2.91
N SER A 546 -1.88 19.22 -1.66
CA SER A 546 -1.25 18.48 -0.56
C SER A 546 -2.30 17.62 0.13
N LEU A 547 -1.96 16.35 0.34
CA LEU A 547 -2.74 15.41 1.13
C LEU A 547 -1.91 15.04 2.36
N GLY A 548 -2.25 15.62 3.51
CA GLY A 548 -1.58 15.36 4.78
C GLY A 548 -2.37 14.36 5.64
N SER A 549 -1.68 13.49 6.33
CA SER A 549 -2.23 12.62 7.37
C SER A 549 -1.32 12.64 8.59
N ARG A 550 -1.91 12.67 9.77
CA ARG A 550 -1.20 12.52 11.03
C ARG A 550 -1.96 11.58 11.95
N ALA A 551 -1.24 10.82 12.74
CA ALA A 551 -1.81 9.96 13.76
C ALA A 551 -0.86 9.86 14.96
N GLU A 552 -1.43 9.83 16.16
CA GLU A 552 -0.73 9.51 17.39
C GLU A 552 -1.61 8.61 18.23
N SER A 553 -1.02 7.60 18.87
CA SER A 553 -1.73 6.69 19.75
C SER A 553 -0.96 6.44 21.05
N LYS A 554 -1.69 6.19 22.12
CA LYS A 554 -1.14 5.82 23.43
C LYS A 554 -2.01 4.78 24.09
N SER A 555 -1.40 3.86 24.82
CA SER A 555 -2.13 2.85 25.60
C SER A 555 -2.97 3.52 26.70
N GLY A 556 -4.12 2.92 26.95
CA GLY A 556 -5.07 3.37 27.95
C GLY A 556 -6.03 4.44 27.42
N GLY A 557 -7.16 4.52 28.07
CA GLY A 557 -8.21 5.48 27.82
C GLY A 557 -9.41 5.13 28.67
N ARG A 558 -10.26 6.09 28.92
CA ARG A 558 -11.52 5.87 29.63
C ARG A 558 -12.67 6.39 28.78
N VAL A 559 -13.53 5.49 28.38
CA VAL A 559 -14.79 5.82 27.75
C VAL A 559 -15.79 6.11 28.86
N SER A 560 -16.35 7.32 28.89
CA SER A 560 -17.50 7.63 29.74
C SER A 560 -18.75 7.13 29.03
N PRO A 561 -19.56 6.28 29.64
CA PRO A 561 -20.81 5.87 29.04
C PRO A 561 -21.65 7.10 28.69
N ALA A 562 -22.05 7.23 27.44
CA ALA A 562 -22.99 8.25 27.05
C ALA A 562 -24.42 7.83 27.48
N SER A 563 -25.25 8.81 27.69
CA SER A 563 -26.70 8.60 27.83
C SER A 563 -27.38 9.50 26.81
N GLY A 564 -28.38 8.98 26.15
CA GLY A 564 -29.08 9.70 25.11
C GLY A 564 -30.58 9.61 25.24
N THR A 565 -31.28 10.31 24.38
CA THR A 565 -32.73 10.25 24.20
C THR A 565 -33.01 9.60 22.84
N ASP A 566 -34.22 9.04 22.70
CA ASP A 566 -34.66 8.48 21.42
C ASP A 566 -34.86 9.58 20.36
N MET A 567 -35.04 9.15 19.11
CA MET A 567 -35.17 10.06 17.97
C MET A 567 -36.35 11.04 18.12
N GLU A 568 -37.49 10.60 18.69
CA GLU A 568 -38.66 11.44 18.85
C GLU A 568 -38.41 12.57 19.86
N ALA A 569 -37.88 12.23 21.03
CA ALA A 569 -37.52 13.21 22.05
C ALA A 569 -36.35 14.10 21.62
N TRP A 570 -35.39 13.55 20.92
CA TRP A 570 -34.20 14.30 20.41
C TRP A 570 -34.60 15.31 19.35
N SER A 571 -35.53 14.95 18.45
CA SER A 571 -36.00 15.82 17.36
C SER A 571 -37.04 16.86 17.80
N ALA A 572 -37.71 16.67 18.93
CA ALA A 572 -38.80 17.55 19.38
C ALA A 572 -38.37 19.02 19.57
N ASP A 573 -37.10 19.25 19.96
CA ASP A 573 -36.57 20.59 20.24
C ASP A 573 -35.55 21.04 19.20
N LEU A 574 -35.47 20.38 18.03
CA LEU A 574 -34.52 20.75 17.01
C LEU A 574 -34.88 22.06 16.32
N SER A 575 -34.03 23.06 16.46
CA SER A 575 -34.07 24.27 15.65
C SER A 575 -33.13 24.10 14.44
N SER A 576 -33.69 23.62 13.32
CA SER A 576 -32.94 23.52 12.07
C SER A 576 -32.43 24.89 11.60
N THR A 577 -33.15 25.96 11.92
CA THR A 577 -32.79 27.36 11.61
C THR A 577 -31.53 27.79 12.36
N ASP A 578 -31.44 27.53 13.66
CA ASP A 578 -30.27 27.90 14.46
C ASP A 578 -29.01 27.15 14.03
N PHE A 579 -29.14 25.87 13.70
CA PHE A 579 -28.03 25.08 13.14
C PHE A 579 -27.54 25.65 11.80
N LEU A 580 -28.46 25.93 10.88
CA LEU A 580 -28.12 26.49 9.57
C LEU A 580 -27.44 27.84 9.70
N ASN A 581 -27.93 28.72 10.59
CA ASN A 581 -27.32 30.01 10.88
C ASN A 581 -25.91 29.83 11.45
N THR A 582 -25.71 28.92 12.40
CA THR A 582 -24.39 28.60 12.97
C THR A 582 -23.43 28.08 11.89
N LEU A 583 -23.89 27.22 11.01
CA LEU A 583 -23.10 26.71 9.88
C LEU A 583 -22.74 27.82 8.90
N VAL A 584 -23.69 28.68 8.53
CA VAL A 584 -23.46 29.84 7.66
C VAL A 584 -22.42 30.78 8.26
N ASP A 585 -22.53 31.09 9.56
CA ASP A 585 -21.56 31.95 10.27
C ASP A 585 -20.17 31.32 10.31
N SER A 586 -20.09 30.00 10.49
CA SER A 586 -18.82 29.25 10.43
C SER A 586 -18.21 29.27 9.02
N LEU A 587 -19.03 29.09 7.98
CA LEU A 587 -18.58 29.18 6.58
C LEU A 587 -18.08 30.60 6.23
N LYS A 588 -18.81 31.65 6.64
CA LYS A 588 -18.36 33.04 6.48
C LYS A 588 -17.05 33.29 7.22
N SER A 589 -16.92 32.77 8.45
CA SER A 589 -15.69 32.88 9.23
C SER A 589 -14.51 32.11 8.59
N ALA A 590 -14.81 31.04 7.86
CA ALA A 590 -13.83 30.29 7.07
C ALA A 590 -13.45 30.99 5.76
N GLY A 591 -14.06 32.14 5.45
CA GLY A 591 -13.79 32.94 4.27
C GLY A 591 -14.63 32.56 3.04
N VAL A 592 -15.67 31.74 3.22
CA VAL A 592 -16.61 31.43 2.11
C VAL A 592 -17.39 32.68 1.74
N PRO A 593 -17.41 33.10 0.47
CA PRO A 593 -18.14 34.28 0.01
C PRO A 593 -19.63 34.23 0.30
N GLU A 594 -20.21 35.41 0.52
CA GLU A 594 -21.64 35.53 0.83
C GLU A 594 -22.53 35.00 -0.30
N ALA A 595 -22.08 35.09 -1.53
CA ALA A 595 -22.75 34.53 -2.69
C ALA A 595 -23.05 33.03 -2.56
N TYR A 596 -22.16 32.26 -1.96
CA TYR A 596 -22.38 30.83 -1.73
C TYR A 596 -23.16 30.58 -0.43
N THR A 597 -22.88 31.33 0.62
CA THR A 597 -23.56 31.13 1.91
C THR A 597 -25.03 31.55 1.87
N SER A 598 -25.41 32.54 1.03
CA SER A 598 -26.80 32.96 0.82
C SER A 598 -27.66 31.94 0.03
N MET A 599 -27.04 30.95 -0.62
CA MET A 599 -27.78 29.85 -1.28
C MET A 599 -28.25 28.77 -0.30
N LEU A 600 -27.71 28.77 0.92
CA LEU A 600 -28.17 27.86 1.96
C LEU A 600 -29.55 28.35 2.46
N PRO A 601 -30.50 27.44 2.69
CA PRO A 601 -31.83 27.80 3.18
C PRO A 601 -31.72 28.31 4.62
N THR A 602 -31.42 29.59 4.77
CA THR A 602 -31.57 30.27 6.07
C THR A 602 -33.06 30.50 6.29
N GLY A 603 -33.59 29.94 7.38
CA GLY A 603 -35.01 30.13 7.70
C GLY A 603 -35.33 31.60 8.02
N GLU A 604 -35.82 32.34 7.04
CA GLU A 604 -36.63 33.52 7.26
C GLU A 604 -38.11 33.11 7.45
#